data_8b868108b84f9b8e2c202010a8328c34
#
_entry.id   8b868108b84f9b8e2c202010a8328c34
#
_cell.length_a   1.000
_cell.length_b   1.000
_cell.length_c   1.000
_cell.angle_alpha   90.00
_cell.angle_beta   90.00
_cell.angle_gamma   90.00
#
_symmetry.space_group_name_H-M   'P 1'
#
loop_
_entity.id
_entity.type
_entity.pdbx_description
1 polymer ?
#
loop_
_entity_poly.entity_id
_entity_poly.type
_entity_poly.pdbx_seq_one_letter_code
_entity_poly.pdbx_strand_id
1 'polypeptide(L)'
;MIISPDKFVINYADSISECMIKLTDLGNLPKTLLVVDNNENLIGSITDGDIRRGFIAGFSLESSVKEICKKHPVIASEGMDDEFMAQLI
;
A
#
# COMPACT_ATOMS: atom_id res chain seq x y z
N MET A 1 21.64 1.71 -10.78
CA MET A 1 20.35 1.26 -11.30
C MET A 1 19.23 2.13 -10.75
N ILE A 2 18.35 2.57 -11.61
CA ILE A 2 17.24 3.39 -11.20
C ILE A 2 16.04 2.47 -10.94
N ILE A 3 15.50 2.53 -9.73
CA ILE A 3 14.31 1.77 -9.40
C ILE A 3 13.11 2.61 -9.77
N SER A 4 12.23 2.04 -10.60
CA SER A 4 11.02 2.75 -11.00
C SER A 4 10.14 3.00 -9.78
N PRO A 5 9.68 4.23 -9.55
CA PRO A 5 8.74 4.49 -8.45
C PRO A 5 7.49 3.64 -8.53
N ASP A 6 7.06 3.28 -9.73
CA ASP A 6 5.86 2.47 -9.92
C ASP A 6 5.97 1.10 -9.28
N LYS A 7 7.18 0.63 -9.04
CA LYS A 7 7.40 -0.67 -8.43
C LYS A 7 6.84 -0.72 -7.01
N PHE A 8 6.80 0.40 -6.33
CA PHE A 8 6.39 0.48 -4.94
C PHE A 8 5.00 1.11 -4.75
N VAL A 9 4.27 1.30 -5.85
CA VAL A 9 3.01 2.01 -5.82
C VAL A 9 1.90 1.13 -6.39
N ILE A 10 0.73 1.18 -5.76
CA ILE A 10 -0.45 0.51 -6.28
C ILE A 10 -1.64 1.44 -6.17
N ASN A 11 -2.55 1.37 -7.13
CA ASN A 11 -3.76 2.18 -7.11
C ASN A 11 -4.76 1.58 -6.13
N TYR A 12 -5.47 2.42 -5.40
CA TYR A 12 -6.40 1.99 -4.38
C TYR A 12 -7.56 1.16 -4.94
N ALA A 13 -7.85 1.30 -6.22
CA ALA A 13 -8.92 0.54 -6.87
C ALA A 13 -8.46 -0.81 -7.42
N ASP A 14 -7.15 -1.06 -7.43
CA ASP A 14 -6.64 -2.35 -7.90
C ASP A 14 -7.03 -3.47 -6.92
N SER A 15 -7.06 -4.70 -7.44
CA SER A 15 -7.44 -5.84 -6.64
C SER A 15 -6.30 -6.29 -5.71
N ILE A 16 -6.68 -7.03 -4.68
CA ILE A 16 -5.70 -7.66 -3.79
C ILE A 16 -4.81 -8.62 -4.59
N SER A 17 -5.36 -9.29 -5.60
CA SER A 17 -4.58 -10.15 -6.47
C SER A 17 -3.46 -9.39 -7.15
N GLU A 18 -3.75 -8.22 -7.73
CA GLU A 18 -2.74 -7.37 -8.33
C GLU A 18 -1.70 -6.93 -7.33
N CYS A 19 -2.14 -6.61 -6.12
CA CYS A 19 -1.26 -6.21 -5.05
C CYS A 19 -0.27 -7.32 -4.70
N MET A 20 -0.74 -8.55 -4.60
CA MET A 20 0.12 -9.69 -4.28
C MET A 20 1.16 -9.93 -5.36
N ILE A 21 0.78 -9.74 -6.61
CA ILE A 21 1.73 -9.87 -7.72
C ILE A 21 2.83 -8.83 -7.58
N LYS A 22 2.46 -7.59 -7.31
CA LYS A 22 3.45 -6.53 -7.14
C LYS A 22 4.36 -6.78 -5.95
N LEU A 23 3.80 -7.25 -4.84
CA LEU A 23 4.62 -7.57 -3.66
C LEU A 23 5.61 -8.69 -3.96
N THR A 24 5.17 -9.69 -4.71
CA THR A 24 6.04 -10.80 -5.10
C THR A 24 7.18 -10.30 -5.98
N ASP A 25 6.89 -9.39 -6.89
CA ASP A 25 7.89 -8.84 -7.80
C ASP A 25 8.96 -8.00 -7.10
N LEU A 26 8.70 -7.56 -5.87
CA LEU A 26 9.71 -6.81 -5.12
C LEU A 26 10.89 -7.68 -4.72
N GLY A 27 10.72 -8.99 -4.71
CA GLY A 27 11.82 -9.90 -4.40
C GLY A 27 12.38 -9.65 -3.01
N ASN A 28 13.66 -9.25 -2.93
CA ASN A 28 14.33 -8.99 -1.66
C ASN A 28 14.14 -7.57 -1.16
N LEU A 29 13.41 -6.74 -1.90
CA LEU A 29 13.12 -5.37 -1.49
C LEU A 29 12.06 -5.37 -0.39
N PRO A 30 11.91 -4.28 0.34
CA PRO A 30 10.86 -4.19 1.35
C PRO A 30 9.49 -4.50 0.77
N LYS A 31 8.72 -5.30 1.48
CA LYS A 31 7.41 -5.78 1.02
C LYS A 31 6.29 -4.85 1.44
N THR A 32 6.41 -3.60 1.07
CA THR A 32 5.42 -2.58 1.34
C THR A 32 5.13 -1.81 0.07
N LEU A 33 3.86 -1.61 -0.24
CA LEU A 33 3.45 -0.77 -1.36
C LEU A 33 2.76 0.48 -0.83
N LEU A 34 3.00 1.58 -1.50
CA LEU A 34 2.30 2.82 -1.24
C LEU A 34 1.00 2.81 -2.05
N VAL A 35 -0.09 3.17 -1.40
CA VAL A 35 -1.41 3.15 -2.03
C VAL A 35 -1.80 4.56 -2.42
N VAL A 36 -2.13 4.74 -3.69
CA VAL A 36 -2.49 6.06 -4.22
C VAL A 36 -3.89 6.02 -4.82
N ASP A 37 -4.51 7.19 -4.92
CA ASP A 37 -5.80 7.31 -5.60
C ASP A 37 -5.59 7.61 -7.09
N ASN A 38 -6.68 7.88 -7.81
CA ASN A 38 -6.61 8.13 -9.25
C ASN A 38 -5.86 9.39 -9.63
N ASN A 39 -5.66 10.28 -8.69
CA ASN A 39 -4.89 11.51 -8.89
C ASN A 39 -3.46 11.39 -8.38
N GLU A 40 -3.06 10.15 -8.06
CA GLU A 40 -1.73 9.83 -7.54
C GLU A 40 -1.46 10.45 -6.17
N ASN A 41 -2.51 10.76 -5.42
CA ASN A 41 -2.35 11.19 -4.04
C ASN A 41 -2.13 9.98 -3.16
N LEU A 42 -1.15 10.07 -2.27
CA LEU A 42 -0.86 9.00 -1.33
C LEU A 42 -1.98 8.92 -0.29
N ILE A 43 -2.60 7.76 -0.17
CA ILE A 43 -3.69 7.57 0.79
C ILE A 43 -3.38 6.52 1.84
N GLY A 44 -2.33 5.74 1.67
CA GLY A 44 -2.01 4.74 2.66
C GLY A 44 -0.88 3.83 2.22
N SER A 45 -0.80 2.69 2.88
CA SER A 45 0.19 1.66 2.57
C SER A 45 -0.42 0.28 2.77
N ILE A 46 0.21 -0.72 2.15
CA ILE A 46 -0.27 -2.10 2.28
C ILE A 46 0.92 -3.05 2.31
N THR A 47 0.83 -4.05 3.18
CA THR A 47 1.87 -5.07 3.36
C THR A 47 1.24 -6.45 3.29
N ASP A 48 2.09 -7.49 3.27
CA ASP A 48 1.62 -8.87 3.36
C ASP A 48 0.76 -9.10 4.59
N GLY A 49 1.11 -8.47 5.71
CA GLY A 49 0.34 -8.61 6.93
C GLY A 49 -1.07 -8.05 6.80
N ASP A 50 -1.19 -6.93 6.09
CA ASP A 50 -2.51 -6.34 5.86
C ASP A 50 -3.37 -7.27 5.01
N ILE A 51 -2.77 -7.90 4.01
CA ILE A 51 -3.49 -8.84 3.15
C ILE A 51 -3.96 -10.05 3.96
N ARG A 52 -3.09 -10.59 4.80
CA ARG A 52 -3.44 -11.73 5.64
C ARG A 52 -4.61 -11.39 6.56
N ARG A 53 -4.55 -10.24 7.21
CA ARG A 53 -5.64 -9.79 8.08
C ARG A 53 -6.92 -9.57 7.30
N GLY A 54 -6.80 -9.09 6.06
CA GLY A 54 -7.95 -8.90 5.20
C GLY A 54 -8.65 -10.22 4.88
N PHE A 55 -7.87 -11.25 4.57
CA PHE A 55 -8.46 -12.56 4.31
C PHE A 55 -9.15 -13.13 5.55
N ILE A 56 -8.55 -12.95 6.72
CA ILE A 56 -9.17 -13.39 7.97
C ILE A 56 -10.50 -12.65 8.18
N ALA A 57 -10.57 -11.40 7.78
CA ALA A 57 -11.77 -10.58 7.92
C ALA A 57 -12.83 -10.88 6.86
N GLY A 58 -12.51 -11.72 5.87
CA GLY A 58 -13.51 -12.13 4.86
C GLY A 58 -13.33 -11.51 3.49
N PHE A 59 -12.30 -10.72 3.26
CA PHE A 59 -12.04 -10.18 1.93
C PHE A 59 -11.40 -11.24 1.05
N SER A 60 -11.49 -11.03 -0.26
CA SER A 60 -11.02 -12.00 -1.24
C SER A 60 -9.99 -11.37 -2.18
N LEU A 61 -9.45 -12.19 -3.08
CA LEU A 61 -8.51 -11.72 -4.09
C LEU A 61 -9.08 -10.63 -4.98
N GLU A 62 -10.40 -10.61 -5.14
CA GLU A 62 -11.06 -9.63 -5.99
C GLU A 62 -11.42 -8.35 -5.26
N SER A 63 -11.27 -8.32 -3.94
CA SER A 63 -11.51 -7.10 -3.17
C SER A 63 -10.50 -6.03 -3.58
N SER A 64 -10.89 -4.78 -3.45
CA SER A 64 -9.97 -3.70 -3.80
C SER A 64 -9.01 -3.40 -2.66
N VAL A 65 -7.83 -2.93 -3.03
CA VAL A 65 -6.79 -2.58 -2.07
C VAL A 65 -7.29 -1.59 -1.03
N LYS A 66 -8.14 -0.66 -1.43
CA LYS A 66 -8.62 0.37 -0.51
C LYS A 66 -9.39 -0.18 0.69
N GLU A 67 -9.89 -1.41 0.59
CA GLU A 67 -10.68 -1.98 1.67
C GLU A 67 -9.82 -2.54 2.78
N ILE A 68 -8.58 -2.89 2.49
CA ILE A 68 -7.71 -3.54 3.47
C ILE A 68 -6.42 -2.79 3.76
N CYS A 69 -6.08 -1.77 2.99
CA CYS A 69 -4.85 -1.03 3.22
C CYS A 69 -4.95 -0.20 4.50
N LYS A 70 -3.81 0.13 5.07
CA LYS A 70 -3.76 1.11 6.15
C LYS A 70 -3.87 2.48 5.57
N LYS A 71 -4.89 3.20 5.98
CA LYS A 71 -5.11 4.56 5.50
C LYS A 71 -4.44 5.54 6.42
N HIS A 72 -3.76 6.50 5.83
CA HIS A 72 -3.05 7.53 6.58
C HIS A 72 -3.74 8.85 6.30
N PRO A 73 -4.22 9.53 7.33
CA PRO A 73 -4.91 10.80 7.12
C PRO A 73 -3.91 11.89 6.76
N VAL A 74 -4.29 12.71 5.82
CA VAL A 74 -3.61 13.96 5.48
C VAL A 74 -2.09 13.82 5.40
N ILE A 75 -1.65 13.01 4.48
CA ILE A 75 -0.23 12.68 4.37
C ILE A 75 0.63 13.90 4.12
N ALA A 76 0.17 14.80 3.30
CA ALA A 76 1.00 15.90 2.83
C ALA A 76 0.85 17.16 3.65
N SER A 77 0.13 17.11 4.76
CA SER A 77 -0.09 18.31 5.55
C SER A 77 1.17 18.69 6.31
N GLU A 78 1.33 19.97 6.50
CA GLU A 78 2.31 20.44 7.46
C GLU A 78 1.86 20.01 8.84
N GLY A 79 2.82 19.73 9.68
CA GLY A 79 2.51 19.20 10.99
C GLY A 79 2.55 17.71 11.08
N MET A 80 2.87 17.04 9.99
CA MET A 80 3.14 15.61 10.04
C MET A 80 4.37 15.40 10.89
N ASP A 81 4.25 14.63 11.96
CA ASP A 81 5.36 14.48 12.89
C ASP A 81 6.27 13.31 12.52
N ASP A 82 7.40 13.24 13.22
CA ASP A 82 8.40 12.21 12.97
C ASP A 82 7.87 10.83 13.29
N GLU A 83 7.01 10.73 14.28
CA GLU A 83 6.44 9.46 14.67
C GLU A 83 5.60 8.88 13.54
N PHE A 84 4.81 9.72 12.89
CA PHE A 84 4.01 9.29 11.76
C PHE A 84 4.91 8.83 10.61
N MET A 85 5.94 9.60 10.32
CA MET A 85 6.88 9.25 9.26
C MET A 85 7.56 7.92 9.53
N ALA A 86 7.90 7.66 10.79
CA ALA A 86 8.55 6.41 11.15
C ALA A 86 7.66 5.21 10.87
N GLN A 87 6.35 5.38 10.93
CA GLN A 87 5.42 4.29 10.68
C GLN A 87 5.31 3.94 9.19
N LEU A 88 5.74 4.83 8.33
CA LEU A 88 5.69 4.60 6.88
C LEU A 88 6.88 3.82 6.37
N ILE A 89 7.90 3.66 7.16
CA ILE A 89 9.15 3.02 6.74
C ILE A 89 9.15 1.54 7.03
#